data_ad733212d98a79cfe6d60d10efca5d5c
#
_entry.id   ad733212d98a79cfe6d60d10efca5d5c
#
_cell.length_a   1.000
_cell.length_b   1.000
_cell.length_c   1.000
_cell.angle_alpha   90.00
_cell.angle_beta   90.00
_cell.angle_gamma   90.00
#
_symmetry.space_group_name_H-M   'P 1'
#
loop_
_entity.id
_entity.type
_entity.pdbx_description
1 polymer ?
#
loop_
_entity_poly.entity_id
_entity_poly.type
_entity_poly.pdbx_seq_one_letter_code
_entity_poly.pdbx_strand_id
1 'polypeptide(L)'
;MWRPDFPYVRHAPGLALGHQRSLCVWSSAYRGSPERPGLVFGLDEAAASTACRGVVFEVAPEYRRQVIAYLFQRELIYPIYQPAHVETTSALGDHSALTFTVDRDDVAYASRLNPDVRIAAIASGRGRAGRARDYLANGLDRMEAMGAGEPGLRADLAAADLLPDDPAVLFALLDEPYRRRLNTVFELAHE
;
A
#
# COMPACT_ATOMS: atom_id res chain seq x y z
N MET A 1 -5.58 -0.48 6.36
CA MET A 1 -6.52 0.50 6.96
C MET A 1 -6.13 0.75 8.41
N TRP A 2 -5.66 1.94 8.73
CA TRP A 2 -5.21 2.30 10.08
C TRP A 2 -6.19 3.23 10.82
N ARG A 3 -7.26 3.68 10.14
CA ARG A 3 -8.45 4.31 10.72
C ARG A 3 -9.66 3.59 10.17
N PRO A 4 -10.34 2.77 10.97
CA PRO A 4 -11.49 2.00 10.49
C PRO A 4 -12.62 2.94 10.05
N ASP A 5 -12.95 3.96 10.84
CA ASP A 5 -14.08 4.89 10.63
C ASP A 5 -15.42 4.16 10.35
N PHE A 6 -15.53 2.91 10.83
CA PHE A 6 -16.74 2.09 10.77
C PHE A 6 -17.00 1.41 12.12
N PRO A 7 -18.25 1.03 12.43
CA PRO A 7 -18.58 0.34 13.67
C PRO A 7 -17.97 -1.07 13.69
N TYR A 8 -17.39 -1.44 14.83
CA TYR A 8 -16.89 -2.80 15.11
C TYR A 8 -17.17 -3.19 16.56
N VAL A 9 -17.28 -4.48 16.84
CA VAL A 9 -17.52 -5.03 18.18
C VAL A 9 -16.21 -5.19 18.94
N ARG A 10 -15.24 -5.81 18.29
CA ARG A 10 -13.92 -6.11 18.84
C ARG A 10 -12.86 -5.94 17.75
N HIS A 11 -11.63 -5.79 18.17
CA HIS A 11 -10.48 -5.88 17.28
C HIS A 11 -9.27 -6.50 18.00
N ALA A 12 -8.37 -7.10 17.25
CA ALA A 12 -7.13 -7.64 17.76
C ALA A 12 -6.00 -7.52 16.71
N PRO A 13 -4.75 -7.40 17.15
CA PRO A 13 -3.62 -7.67 16.28
C PRO A 13 -3.72 -9.06 15.68
N GLY A 14 -3.38 -9.20 14.39
CA GLY A 14 -3.46 -10.47 13.69
C GLY A 14 -2.52 -10.52 12.50
N LEU A 15 -2.48 -11.68 11.87
CA LEU A 15 -1.64 -12.00 10.72
C LEU A 15 -2.53 -12.36 9.54
N ALA A 16 -2.30 -11.73 8.39
CA ALA A 16 -2.86 -12.15 7.09
C ALA A 16 -1.86 -13.12 6.44
N LEU A 17 -2.25 -14.38 6.32
CA LEU A 17 -1.37 -15.46 5.85
C LEU A 17 -1.19 -15.40 4.33
N GLY A 18 0.00 -15.76 3.84
CA GLY A 18 0.33 -15.76 2.41
C GLY A 18 0.44 -14.35 1.79
N HIS A 19 0.54 -13.30 2.61
CA HIS A 19 0.59 -11.93 2.14
C HIS A 19 1.71 -11.13 2.80
N GLN A 20 2.14 -10.07 2.11
CA GLN A 20 3.11 -9.10 2.60
C GLN A 20 2.63 -7.67 2.32
N ARG A 21 3.03 -6.73 3.17
CA ARG A 21 2.91 -5.30 2.88
C ARG A 21 4.11 -4.86 2.08
N SER A 22 3.87 -4.14 0.99
CA SER A 22 4.96 -3.58 0.19
C SER A 22 4.57 -2.23 -0.43
N LEU A 23 5.55 -1.45 -0.85
CA LEU A 23 5.37 -0.27 -1.69
C LEU A 23 5.33 -0.75 -3.15
N CYS A 24 4.19 -1.29 -3.57
CA CYS A 24 4.03 -1.96 -4.86
C CYS A 24 2.98 -1.31 -5.78
N VAL A 25 2.53 -0.11 -5.46
CA VAL A 25 1.52 0.60 -6.26
C VAL A 25 2.03 1.98 -6.62
N TRP A 26 2.10 2.29 -7.93
CA TRP A 26 2.30 3.65 -8.38
C TRP A 26 1.07 4.49 -8.08
N SER A 27 1.26 5.56 -7.34
CA SER A 27 0.20 6.49 -7.00
C SER A 27 0.02 7.52 -8.11
N SER A 28 -1.08 7.44 -8.83
CA SER A 28 -1.37 8.34 -9.96
C SER A 28 -1.89 9.73 -9.56
N ALA A 29 -2.23 9.96 -8.27
CA ALA A 29 -2.78 11.23 -7.86
C ALA A 29 -2.39 11.68 -6.44
N TYR A 30 -2.46 10.79 -5.44
CA TYR A 30 -2.32 11.21 -4.04
C TYR A 30 -0.88 11.44 -3.61
N ARG A 31 0.03 10.53 -3.97
CA ARG A 31 1.44 10.55 -3.55
C ARG A 31 2.41 10.56 -4.72
N GLY A 32 1.89 10.63 -5.95
CA GLY A 32 2.63 10.76 -7.19
C GLY A 32 1.93 11.66 -8.19
N SER A 33 2.69 12.16 -9.14
CA SER A 33 2.26 12.84 -10.36
C SER A 33 3.15 12.38 -11.52
N PRO A 34 2.82 12.72 -12.79
CA PRO A 34 3.67 12.38 -13.94
C PRO A 34 5.11 12.86 -13.77
N GLU A 35 5.31 14.06 -13.22
CA GLU A 35 6.63 14.69 -13.04
C GLU A 35 7.35 14.17 -11.79
N ARG A 36 6.58 13.64 -10.82
CA ARG A 36 7.09 13.20 -9.52
C ARG A 36 6.42 11.89 -9.09
N PRO A 37 6.69 10.78 -9.77
CA PRO A 37 6.09 9.49 -9.46
C PRO A 37 6.40 9.04 -8.03
N GLY A 38 5.39 8.55 -7.33
CA GLY A 38 5.53 8.08 -5.96
C GLY A 38 4.81 6.76 -5.74
N LEU A 39 5.17 6.07 -4.68
CA LEU A 39 4.65 4.75 -4.33
C LEU A 39 3.75 4.82 -3.10
N VAL A 40 2.77 3.91 -3.06
CA VAL A 40 1.92 3.66 -1.90
C VAL A 40 1.87 2.17 -1.57
N PHE A 41 1.40 1.87 -0.37
CA PHE A 41 1.28 0.50 0.12
C PHE A 41 0.22 -0.30 -0.63
N GLY A 42 0.53 -1.57 -0.86
CA GLY A 42 -0.41 -2.62 -1.20
C GLY A 42 -0.24 -3.84 -0.29
N LEU A 43 -1.30 -4.61 -0.12
CA LEU A 43 -1.25 -5.96 0.41
C LEU A 43 -1.04 -6.89 -0.77
N ASP A 44 0.17 -7.37 -0.91
CA ASP A 44 0.61 -8.20 -2.04
C ASP A 44 0.67 -9.67 -1.64
N GLU A 45 0.39 -10.56 -2.58
CA GLU A 45 0.58 -11.99 -2.36
C GLU A 45 2.04 -12.31 -2.09
N ALA A 46 2.28 -13.33 -1.30
CA ALA A 46 3.61 -13.80 -0.95
C ALA A 46 3.61 -15.33 -0.79
N ALA A 47 4.78 -15.90 -0.47
CA ALA A 47 4.85 -17.32 -0.15
C ALA A 47 3.91 -17.67 1.02
N ALA A 48 3.36 -18.89 1.02
CA ALA A 48 2.44 -19.34 2.06
C ALA A 48 3.02 -19.26 3.48
N SER A 49 4.34 -19.29 3.62
CA SER A 49 5.05 -19.11 4.89
C SER A 49 5.18 -17.65 5.35
N THR A 50 4.77 -16.70 4.50
CA THR A 50 4.80 -15.26 4.82
C THR A 50 3.49 -14.85 5.49
N ALA A 51 3.56 -13.87 6.40
CA ALA A 51 2.38 -13.30 7.00
C ALA A 51 2.53 -11.80 7.20
N CYS A 52 1.51 -11.04 6.83
CA CYS A 52 1.44 -9.59 7.03
C CYS A 52 0.78 -9.28 8.37
N ARG A 53 1.48 -8.57 9.24
CA ARG A 53 0.91 -8.09 10.52
C ARG A 53 -0.10 -6.97 10.26
N GLY A 54 -1.23 -7.03 10.96
CA GLY A 54 -2.30 -6.04 10.86
C GLY A 54 -3.25 -6.09 12.02
N VAL A 55 -4.46 -5.63 11.80
CA VAL A 55 -5.55 -5.66 12.80
C VAL A 55 -6.77 -6.33 12.19
N VAL A 56 -7.33 -7.31 12.88
CA VAL A 56 -8.60 -7.95 12.54
C VAL A 56 -9.71 -7.26 13.31
N PHE A 57 -10.76 -6.86 12.61
CA PHE A 57 -11.97 -6.22 13.18
C PHE A 57 -13.16 -7.15 13.06
N GLU A 58 -13.87 -7.37 14.15
CA GLU A 58 -15.15 -8.05 14.17
C GLU A 58 -16.27 -7.04 14.04
N VAL A 59 -17.11 -7.22 13.01
CA VAL A 59 -18.26 -6.36 12.73
C VAL A 59 -19.54 -7.11 13.06
N ALA A 60 -20.45 -6.49 13.82
CA ALA A 60 -21.74 -7.09 14.13
C ALA A 60 -22.57 -7.31 12.85
N PRO A 61 -23.36 -8.42 12.78
CA PRO A 61 -24.12 -8.79 11.59
C PRO A 61 -25.01 -7.67 11.04
N GLU A 62 -25.62 -6.89 11.91
CA GLU A 62 -26.51 -5.76 11.55
C GLU A 62 -25.79 -4.64 10.81
N TYR A 63 -24.48 -4.43 11.05
CA TYR A 63 -23.67 -3.39 10.38
C TYR A 63 -22.90 -3.91 9.15
N ARG A 64 -22.93 -5.23 8.91
CA ARG A 64 -22.11 -5.86 7.86
C ARG A 64 -22.28 -5.21 6.49
N ARG A 65 -23.51 -5.00 6.04
CA ARG A 65 -23.78 -4.39 4.72
C ARG A 65 -23.27 -2.96 4.63
N GLN A 66 -23.50 -2.17 5.67
CA GLN A 66 -23.04 -0.79 5.75
C GLN A 66 -21.51 -0.71 5.70
N VAL A 67 -20.83 -1.54 6.48
CA VAL A 67 -19.36 -1.58 6.54
C VAL A 67 -18.76 -2.01 5.20
N ILE A 68 -19.30 -3.05 4.57
CA ILE A 68 -18.83 -3.49 3.25
C ILE A 68 -18.99 -2.38 2.21
N ALA A 69 -20.16 -1.73 2.15
CA ALA A 69 -20.40 -0.63 1.22
C ALA A 69 -19.43 0.53 1.45
N TYR A 70 -19.21 0.91 2.70
CA TYR A 70 -18.23 1.94 3.09
C TYR A 70 -16.80 1.56 2.64
N LEU A 71 -16.38 0.32 2.89
CA LEU A 71 -15.05 -0.16 2.51
C LEU A 71 -14.85 -0.15 0.99
N PHE A 72 -15.86 -0.58 0.23
CA PHE A 72 -15.81 -0.57 -1.23
C PHE A 72 -15.70 0.85 -1.79
N GLN A 73 -16.49 1.79 -1.29
CA GLN A 73 -16.39 3.20 -1.67
C GLN A 73 -15.04 3.81 -1.35
N ARG A 74 -14.41 3.37 -0.27
CA ARG A 74 -13.12 3.90 0.20
C ARG A 74 -11.92 3.29 -0.52
N GLU A 75 -11.91 1.99 -0.75
CA GLU A 75 -10.72 1.27 -1.22
C GLU A 75 -10.73 1.02 -2.73
N LEU A 76 -11.91 0.94 -3.38
CA LEU A 76 -12.04 0.70 -4.81
C LEU A 76 -12.13 1.98 -5.66
N ILE A 77 -11.53 3.07 -5.19
CA ILE A 77 -11.39 4.32 -5.98
C ILE A 77 -10.47 4.07 -7.19
N TYR A 78 -9.52 3.16 -7.05
CA TYR A 78 -8.60 2.74 -8.10
C TYR A 78 -8.74 1.25 -8.38
N PRO A 79 -8.71 0.83 -9.67
CA PRO A 79 -8.91 -0.57 -10.06
C PRO A 79 -7.85 -1.54 -9.53
N ILE A 80 -6.66 -1.04 -9.18
CA ILE A 80 -5.56 -1.85 -8.67
C ILE A 80 -5.88 -2.61 -7.38
N TYR A 81 -6.88 -2.16 -6.58
CA TYR A 81 -7.26 -2.86 -5.36
C TYR A 81 -8.48 -3.74 -5.60
N GLN A 82 -8.34 -5.03 -5.28
CA GLN A 82 -9.38 -6.03 -5.44
C GLN A 82 -9.85 -6.54 -4.06
N PRO A 83 -11.18 -6.66 -3.82
CA PRO A 83 -11.67 -7.27 -2.60
C PRO A 83 -11.29 -8.75 -2.56
N ALA A 84 -10.71 -9.19 -1.46
CA ALA A 84 -10.28 -10.56 -1.25
C ALA A 84 -10.63 -11.05 0.15
N HIS A 85 -10.87 -12.36 0.27
CA HIS A 85 -10.92 -13.04 1.54
C HIS A 85 -9.57 -13.69 1.80
N VAL A 86 -8.92 -13.30 2.90
CA VAL A 86 -7.61 -13.82 3.28
C VAL A 86 -7.69 -14.55 4.61
N GLU A 87 -6.99 -15.66 4.72
CA GLU A 87 -6.90 -16.39 5.98
C GLU A 87 -6.10 -15.57 7.00
N THR A 88 -6.69 -15.41 8.18
CA THR A 88 -6.10 -14.63 9.26
C THR A 88 -6.06 -15.42 10.55
N THR A 89 -5.03 -15.17 11.36
CA THR A 89 -4.93 -15.67 12.73
C THR A 89 -4.78 -14.51 13.70
N SER A 90 -5.50 -14.55 14.82
CA SER A 90 -5.49 -13.48 15.83
C SER A 90 -5.99 -14.01 17.19
N ALA A 91 -5.99 -13.16 18.22
CA ALA A 91 -6.63 -13.47 19.50
C ALA A 91 -8.17 -13.64 19.40
N LEU A 92 -8.79 -13.23 18.27
CA LEU A 92 -10.20 -13.47 18.01
C LEU A 92 -10.48 -14.86 17.39
N GLY A 93 -9.44 -15.62 17.06
CA GLY A 93 -9.47 -16.92 16.38
C GLY A 93 -8.93 -16.82 14.95
N ASP A 94 -9.00 -17.95 14.23
CA ASP A 94 -8.65 -18.06 12.83
C ASP A 94 -9.89 -17.82 11.98
N HIS A 95 -9.82 -16.89 11.05
CA HIS A 95 -10.95 -16.45 10.24
C HIS A 95 -10.53 -16.11 8.82
N SER A 96 -11.44 -16.33 7.88
CA SER A 96 -11.35 -15.76 6.54
C SER A 96 -11.89 -14.32 6.59
N ALA A 97 -10.99 -13.33 6.48
CA ALA A 97 -11.32 -11.92 6.64
C ALA A 97 -11.36 -11.18 5.30
N LEU A 98 -12.37 -10.32 5.10
CA LEU A 98 -12.42 -9.43 3.95
C LEU A 98 -11.32 -8.36 4.07
N THR A 99 -10.53 -8.22 3.03
CA THR A 99 -9.52 -7.17 2.85
C THR A 99 -9.44 -6.75 1.38
N PHE A 100 -8.44 -5.94 1.04
CA PHE A 100 -8.18 -5.51 -0.34
C PHE A 100 -6.72 -5.84 -0.67
N THR A 101 -6.51 -6.64 -1.70
CA THR A 101 -5.20 -7.01 -2.22
C THR A 101 -4.92 -6.25 -3.50
N VAL A 102 -3.67 -6.22 -3.93
CA VAL A 102 -3.31 -5.60 -5.21
C VAL A 102 -3.56 -6.58 -6.36
N ASP A 103 -4.10 -6.05 -7.45
CA ASP A 103 -4.13 -6.75 -8.73
C ASP A 103 -2.76 -6.62 -9.40
N ARG A 104 -2.09 -7.76 -9.60
CA ARG A 104 -0.75 -7.80 -10.20
C ARG A 104 -0.76 -7.58 -11.71
N ASP A 105 -1.91 -7.73 -12.34
CA ASP A 105 -2.09 -7.49 -13.78
C ASP A 105 -2.40 -6.03 -14.09
N ASP A 106 -2.77 -5.23 -13.08
CA ASP A 106 -3.01 -3.80 -13.23
C ASP A 106 -1.73 -3.05 -13.61
N VAL A 107 -1.87 -2.04 -14.48
CA VAL A 107 -0.75 -1.22 -14.97
C VAL A 107 -0.02 -0.47 -13.83
N ALA A 108 -0.75 -0.08 -12.78
CA ALA A 108 -0.19 0.62 -11.62
C ALA A 108 0.57 -0.32 -10.64
N TYR A 109 0.53 -1.65 -10.87
CA TYR A 109 1.32 -2.55 -10.04
C TYR A 109 2.81 -2.38 -10.33
N ALA A 110 3.55 -1.88 -9.34
CA ALA A 110 4.97 -1.56 -9.48
C ALA A 110 5.90 -2.79 -9.47
N SER A 111 5.35 -4.00 -9.23
CA SER A 111 6.09 -5.25 -9.12
C SER A 111 7.27 -5.20 -8.12
N ARG A 112 8.23 -6.10 -8.24
CA ARG A 112 9.46 -6.06 -7.43
C ARG A 112 10.43 -5.03 -8.02
N LEU A 113 10.30 -3.78 -7.57
CA LEU A 113 11.24 -2.73 -7.95
C LEU A 113 12.64 -3.02 -7.45
N ASN A 114 13.62 -2.63 -8.28
CA ASN A 114 14.98 -2.48 -7.79
C ASN A 114 14.96 -1.54 -6.56
N PRO A 115 15.68 -1.87 -5.47
CA PRO A 115 15.75 -1.04 -4.27
C PRO A 115 16.06 0.43 -4.57
N ASP A 116 17.00 0.72 -5.48
CA ASP A 116 17.38 2.10 -5.82
C ASP A 116 16.21 2.88 -6.46
N VAL A 117 15.43 2.24 -7.34
CA VAL A 117 14.22 2.83 -7.94
C VAL A 117 13.17 3.12 -6.86
N ARG A 118 12.97 2.20 -5.93
CA ARG A 118 12.02 2.35 -4.83
C ARG A 118 12.43 3.50 -3.91
N ILE A 119 13.70 3.56 -3.52
CA ILE A 119 14.26 4.61 -2.66
C ILE A 119 14.14 5.98 -3.34
N ALA A 120 14.47 6.08 -4.63
CA ALA A 120 14.34 7.33 -5.39
C ALA A 120 12.87 7.78 -5.51
N ALA A 121 11.92 6.84 -5.71
CA ALA A 121 10.50 7.17 -5.73
C ALA A 121 9.96 7.62 -4.36
N ILE A 122 10.49 7.08 -3.26
CA ILE A 122 10.19 7.56 -1.90
C ILE A 122 10.72 8.99 -1.72
N ALA A 123 11.96 9.26 -2.12
CA ALA A 123 12.63 10.54 -1.91
C ALA A 123 11.93 11.69 -2.65
N SER A 124 11.59 11.48 -3.92
CA SER A 124 11.14 12.55 -4.83
C SER A 124 9.63 12.55 -5.13
N GLY A 125 8.92 11.43 -4.85
CA GLY A 125 7.51 11.29 -5.17
C GLY A 125 6.61 12.31 -4.48
N ARG A 126 5.70 12.95 -5.26
CA ARG A 126 4.77 13.95 -4.73
C ARG A 126 3.50 14.00 -5.56
N GLY A 127 2.36 13.97 -4.88
CA GLY A 127 1.03 14.14 -5.44
C GLY A 127 0.20 15.17 -4.66
N ARG A 128 -1.09 15.25 -4.98
CA ARG A 128 -2.00 16.23 -4.38
C ARG A 128 -2.16 16.12 -2.85
N ALA A 129 -1.91 14.94 -2.27
CA ALA A 129 -1.98 14.73 -0.83
C ALA A 129 -0.61 14.78 -0.14
N GLY A 130 0.43 15.28 -0.83
CA GLY A 130 1.76 15.52 -0.32
C GLY A 130 2.79 14.48 -0.76
N ARG A 131 3.92 14.44 -0.07
CA ARG A 131 5.10 13.64 -0.44
C ARG A 131 4.89 12.17 -0.13
N ALA A 132 5.43 11.29 -1.00
CA ALA A 132 5.49 9.84 -0.78
C ALA A 132 6.30 9.50 0.48
N ARG A 133 7.40 10.19 0.71
CA ARG A 133 8.24 10.07 1.90
C ARG A 133 7.47 10.29 3.21
N ASP A 134 6.69 11.37 3.30
CA ASP A 134 5.93 11.69 4.51
C ASP A 134 4.79 10.67 4.74
N TYR A 135 4.19 10.18 3.66
CA TYR A 135 3.22 9.09 3.72
C TYR A 135 3.83 7.81 4.29
N LEU A 136 5.03 7.43 3.80
CA LEU A 136 5.75 6.26 4.30
C LEU A 136 6.12 6.43 5.77
N ALA A 137 6.72 7.55 6.16
CA ALA A 137 7.11 7.84 7.54
C ALA A 137 5.92 7.72 8.49
N ASN A 138 4.82 8.42 8.20
CA ASN A 138 3.59 8.37 9.00
C ASN A 138 2.98 6.96 9.06
N GLY A 139 3.05 6.20 7.98
CA GLY A 139 2.59 4.81 7.93
C GLY A 139 3.42 3.91 8.85
N LEU A 140 4.74 4.02 8.77
CA LEU A 140 5.67 3.23 9.57
C LEU A 140 5.54 3.52 11.08
N ASP A 141 5.44 4.80 11.48
CA ASP A 141 5.26 5.18 12.89
C ASP A 141 3.99 4.57 13.48
N ARG A 142 2.90 4.53 12.70
CA ARG A 142 1.65 3.91 13.14
C ARG A 142 1.71 2.39 13.19
N MET A 143 2.40 1.77 12.24
CA MET A 143 2.61 0.32 12.25
C MET A 143 3.46 -0.10 13.44
N GLU A 144 4.51 0.64 13.77
CA GLU A 144 5.33 0.41 14.96
C GLU A 144 4.50 0.54 16.25
N ALA A 145 3.67 1.58 16.36
CA ALA A 145 2.77 1.75 17.50
C ALA A 145 1.77 0.60 17.68
N MET A 146 1.46 -0.13 16.60
CA MET A 146 0.59 -1.32 16.62
C MET A 146 1.36 -2.65 16.74
N GLY A 147 2.69 -2.61 16.94
CA GLY A 147 3.53 -3.81 16.97
C GLY A 147 3.71 -4.49 15.61
N ALA A 148 3.42 -3.78 14.51
CA ALA A 148 3.51 -4.27 13.14
C ALA A 148 4.63 -3.56 12.36
N GLY A 149 5.76 -3.31 13.01
CA GLY A 149 6.91 -2.62 12.41
C GLY A 149 7.47 -3.33 11.19
N GLU A 150 7.97 -2.54 10.24
CA GLU A 150 8.53 -2.98 8.95
C GLU A 150 9.99 -2.48 8.82
N PRO A 151 10.97 -3.19 9.40
CA PRO A 151 12.36 -2.73 9.44
C PRO A 151 12.96 -2.46 8.06
N GLY A 152 12.62 -3.28 7.05
CA GLY A 152 13.09 -3.10 5.68
C GLY A 152 12.61 -1.77 5.06
N LEU A 153 11.32 -1.43 5.24
CA LEU A 153 10.77 -0.16 4.75
C LEU A 153 11.30 1.03 5.56
N ARG A 154 11.63 0.84 6.83
CA ARG A 154 12.29 1.87 7.64
C ARG A 154 13.72 2.15 7.14
N ALA A 155 14.45 1.12 6.72
CA ALA A 155 15.75 1.27 6.09
C ALA A 155 15.66 1.99 4.73
N ASP A 156 14.65 1.65 3.91
CA ASP A 156 14.40 2.35 2.64
C ASP A 156 14.09 3.85 2.86
N LEU A 157 13.30 4.19 3.88
CA LEU A 157 13.02 5.58 4.25
C LEU A 157 14.30 6.32 4.64
N ALA A 158 15.12 5.71 5.49
CA ALA A 158 16.40 6.30 5.91
C ALA A 158 17.35 6.51 4.73
N ALA A 159 17.39 5.58 3.77
CA ALA A 159 18.16 5.73 2.54
C ALA A 159 17.60 6.86 1.64
N ALA A 160 16.28 6.98 1.54
CA ALA A 160 15.63 8.05 0.79
C ALA A 160 15.92 9.45 1.39
N ASP A 161 16.13 9.54 2.71
CA ASP A 161 16.49 10.79 3.38
C ASP A 161 17.88 11.32 3.01
N LEU A 162 18.73 10.46 2.46
CA LEU A 162 20.07 10.81 1.95
C LEU A 162 20.06 11.26 0.49
N LEU A 163 18.96 11.04 -0.23
CA LEU A 163 18.81 11.46 -1.63
C LEU A 163 18.23 12.88 -1.75
N PRO A 164 18.59 13.61 -2.83
CA PRO A 164 17.93 14.88 -3.12
C PRO A 164 16.44 14.67 -3.47
N ASP A 165 15.62 15.68 -3.15
CA ASP A 165 14.20 15.73 -3.57
C ASP A 165 14.12 16.11 -5.05
N ASP A 166 14.72 15.29 -5.91
CA ASP A 166 14.83 15.53 -7.36
C ASP A 166 14.33 14.29 -8.12
N PRO A 167 13.24 14.39 -8.90
CA PRO A 167 12.71 13.29 -9.69
C PRO A 167 13.67 12.84 -10.81
N ALA A 168 14.64 13.65 -11.23
CA ALA A 168 15.63 13.25 -12.22
C ALA A 168 16.43 12.01 -11.78
N VAL A 169 16.66 11.85 -10.47
CA VAL A 169 17.31 10.66 -9.91
C VAL A 169 16.47 9.40 -10.22
N LEU A 170 15.16 9.44 -9.98
CA LEU A 170 14.26 8.34 -10.30
C LEU A 170 14.24 8.05 -11.80
N PHE A 171 14.04 9.07 -12.62
CA PHE A 171 13.96 8.89 -14.07
C PHE A 171 15.27 8.36 -14.69
N ALA A 172 16.42 8.65 -14.10
CA ALA A 172 17.70 8.10 -14.54
C ALA A 172 17.82 6.58 -14.27
N LEU A 173 17.13 6.05 -13.25
CA LEU A 173 17.15 4.66 -12.86
C LEU A 173 16.12 3.80 -13.62
N LEU A 174 15.09 4.40 -14.21
CA LEU A 174 14.04 3.69 -14.94
C LEU A 174 14.51 3.35 -16.36
N ASP A 175 14.35 2.10 -16.76
CA ASP A 175 14.49 1.68 -18.15
C ASP A 175 13.28 2.11 -19.01
N GLU A 176 13.41 2.01 -20.32
CA GLU A 176 12.39 2.45 -21.26
C GLU A 176 11.06 1.69 -21.13
N PRO A 177 11.00 0.36 -20.95
CA PRO A 177 9.75 -0.35 -20.69
C PRO A 177 9.03 0.15 -19.44
N TYR A 178 9.79 0.42 -18.39
CA TYR A 178 9.23 0.93 -17.13
C TYR A 178 8.69 2.35 -17.26
N ARG A 179 9.40 3.23 -17.98
CA ARG A 179 8.94 4.59 -18.25
C ARG A 179 7.62 4.60 -19.03
N ARG A 180 7.49 3.76 -20.07
CA ARG A 180 6.23 3.62 -20.82
C ARG A 180 5.07 3.17 -19.94
N ARG A 181 5.31 2.15 -19.12
CA ARG A 181 4.29 1.67 -18.18
C ARG A 181 3.86 2.75 -17.20
N LEU A 182 4.82 3.49 -16.65
CA LEU A 182 4.55 4.59 -15.73
C LEU A 182 3.73 5.71 -16.38
N ASN A 183 4.01 6.07 -17.64
CA ASN A 183 3.22 7.05 -18.39
C ASN A 183 1.77 6.58 -18.53
N THR A 184 1.53 5.30 -18.88
CA THR A 184 0.18 4.73 -18.97
C THR A 184 -0.57 4.84 -17.64
N VAL A 185 0.09 4.64 -16.49
CA VAL A 185 -0.54 4.84 -15.15
C VAL A 185 -1.11 6.24 -15.00
N PHE A 186 -0.39 7.25 -15.47
CA PHE A 186 -0.82 8.63 -15.33
C PHE A 186 -1.83 9.06 -16.40
N GLU A 187 -1.76 8.52 -17.60
CA GLU A 187 -2.75 8.74 -18.68
C GLU A 187 -4.14 8.24 -18.26
N LEU A 188 -4.23 6.99 -17.79
CA LEU A 188 -5.49 6.38 -17.34
C LEU A 188 -6.09 7.03 -16.08
N ALA A 189 -5.30 7.74 -15.30
CA ALA A 189 -5.80 8.41 -14.09
C ALA A 189 -6.51 9.74 -14.40
N HIS A 190 -6.45 10.23 -15.63
CA HIS A 190 -7.08 11.48 -16.09
C HIS A 190 -8.33 11.25 -16.95
N GLU A 191 -8.69 10.01 -17.22
CA GLU A 191 -9.96 9.61 -17.85
C GLU A 191 -11.05 9.36 -16.80
#